data_b951c58b53ea5bafd1ebd8d872bec368
#
_entry.id   b951c58b53ea5bafd1ebd8d872bec368
#
_cell.length_a   1.000
_cell.length_b   1.000
_cell.length_c   1.000
_cell.angle_alpha   90.00
_cell.angle_beta   90.00
_cell.angle_gamma   90.00
#
_symmetry.space_group_name_H-M   'P 1'
#
loop_
_entity.id
_entity.type
_entity.pdbx_description
1 polymer ?
#
loop_
_entity_poly.entity_id
_entity_poly.type
_entity_poly.pdbx_seq_one_letter_code
_entity_poly.pdbx_strand_id
1 'polypeptide(L)'
;NGYYYIMCAEGGTGYNHCVTMGRSKNVWGPYEGDPMNPIVTSVSGISYERQDPDHLKPKYYNPDSVLQKSGHASYVETSLGEVYLVHLCARPFAPELRCTLGRETAIQKMKWTEDGWLRMYDDDNLAKEYVEESRLPEYPVPQIPSFDDFDGEELGNWYYAPRIMPQ
;
A
#
# COMPACT_ATOMS: atom_id res chain seq x y z
N ASN A 1 9.93 -20.78 -5.24
CA ASN A 1 8.80 -21.49 -5.90
C ASN A 1 8.96 -21.60 -7.42
N GLY A 2 10.02 -21.04 -8.01
CA GLY A 2 10.28 -21.10 -9.46
C GLY A 2 9.26 -20.35 -10.30
N TYR A 3 8.66 -19.30 -9.78
CA TYR A 3 7.83 -18.35 -10.50
C TYR A 3 8.44 -16.96 -10.47
N TYR A 4 8.18 -16.21 -11.52
CA TYR A 4 8.29 -14.74 -11.56
C TYR A 4 6.94 -14.16 -11.18
N TYR A 5 6.95 -13.15 -10.32
CA TYR A 5 5.75 -12.47 -9.86
C TYR A 5 5.73 -11.03 -10.34
N ILE A 6 4.53 -10.55 -10.64
CA ILE A 6 4.28 -9.16 -10.94
C ILE A 6 3.16 -8.66 -10.02
N MET A 7 3.36 -7.50 -9.42
CA MET A 7 2.31 -6.78 -8.69
C MET A 7 1.97 -5.52 -9.45
N CYS A 8 0.68 -5.26 -9.58
CA CYS A 8 0.17 -4.11 -10.30
C CYS A 8 -0.68 -3.24 -9.39
N ALA A 9 -0.59 -1.93 -9.60
CA ALA A 9 -1.52 -0.97 -9.04
C ALA A 9 -2.69 -0.82 -10.02
N GLU A 10 -3.88 -1.21 -9.60
CA GLU A 10 -5.08 -1.13 -10.43
C GLU A 10 -6.14 -0.20 -9.84
N GLY A 11 -7.17 0.14 -10.64
CA GLY A 11 -8.27 0.99 -10.23
C GLY A 11 -7.93 2.49 -10.18
N GLY A 12 -6.76 2.89 -10.68
CA GLY A 12 -6.30 4.28 -10.63
C GLY A 12 -5.99 4.73 -9.19
N THR A 13 -6.11 6.03 -8.91
CA THR A 13 -5.79 6.61 -7.59
C THR A 13 -7.02 6.89 -6.73
N GLY A 14 -8.18 6.47 -7.18
CA GLY A 14 -9.49 6.67 -6.52
C GLY A 14 -9.76 5.65 -5.41
N TYR A 15 -11.04 5.59 -5.02
CA TYR A 15 -11.50 4.65 -3.97
C TYR A 15 -11.47 3.18 -4.40
N ASN A 16 -11.44 2.90 -5.69
CA ASN A 16 -11.28 1.57 -6.27
C ASN A 16 -9.82 1.12 -6.45
N HIS A 17 -8.86 1.89 -5.93
CA HIS A 17 -7.43 1.52 -5.97
C HIS A 17 -7.18 0.20 -5.25
N CYS A 18 -6.38 -0.67 -5.86
CA CYS A 18 -6.06 -1.98 -5.30
C CYS A 18 -4.70 -2.50 -5.76
N VAL A 19 -4.27 -3.59 -5.14
CA VAL A 19 -3.09 -4.36 -5.53
C VAL A 19 -3.56 -5.66 -6.16
N THR A 20 -3.11 -5.92 -7.38
CA THR A 20 -3.29 -7.21 -8.04
C THR A 20 -1.96 -7.91 -8.23
N MET A 21 -2.00 -9.21 -8.38
CA MET A 21 -0.82 -10.06 -8.54
C MET A 21 -1.01 -11.05 -9.68
N GLY A 22 0.09 -11.31 -10.40
CA GLY A 22 0.18 -12.36 -11.39
C GLY A 22 1.51 -13.11 -11.26
N ARG A 23 1.58 -14.31 -11.82
CA ARG A 23 2.81 -15.11 -11.85
C ARG A 23 3.03 -15.79 -13.19
N SER A 24 4.29 -16.11 -13.49
CA SER A 24 4.68 -16.85 -14.68
C SER A 24 5.90 -17.71 -14.42
N LYS A 25 6.05 -18.81 -15.16
CA LYS A 25 7.30 -19.60 -15.22
C LYS A 25 8.38 -18.93 -16.07
N ASN A 26 8.02 -17.93 -16.86
CA ASN A 26 8.93 -17.20 -17.73
C ASN A 26 8.81 -15.71 -17.43
N VAL A 27 9.94 -15.00 -17.29
CA VAL A 27 9.98 -13.55 -17.03
C VAL A 27 9.21 -12.71 -18.07
N TRP A 28 9.11 -13.17 -19.28
CA TRP A 28 8.37 -12.54 -20.37
C TRP A 28 6.89 -12.94 -20.43
N GLY A 29 6.44 -13.80 -19.51
CA GLY A 29 5.08 -14.32 -19.48
C GLY A 29 4.86 -15.54 -20.40
N PRO A 30 3.59 -15.90 -20.67
CA PRO A 30 2.40 -15.19 -20.19
C PRO A 30 2.26 -15.28 -18.67
N TYR A 31 1.71 -14.24 -18.05
CA TYR A 31 1.39 -14.22 -16.63
C TYR A 31 -0.06 -14.68 -16.40
N GLU A 32 -0.23 -15.60 -15.49
CA GLU A 32 -1.55 -15.95 -14.97
C GLU A 32 -1.90 -15.01 -13.82
N GLY A 33 -3.08 -14.41 -13.83
CA GLY A 33 -3.58 -13.57 -12.73
C GLY A 33 -3.97 -14.42 -11.53
N ASP A 34 -3.72 -13.88 -10.34
CA ASP A 34 -4.18 -14.52 -9.11
C ASP A 34 -5.72 -14.60 -9.12
N PRO A 35 -6.30 -15.79 -8.91
CA PRO A 35 -7.75 -15.96 -8.93
C PRO A 35 -8.47 -15.22 -7.78
N MET A 36 -7.70 -14.80 -6.74
CA MET A 36 -8.23 -14.07 -5.59
C MET A 36 -7.95 -12.56 -5.66
N ASN A 37 -7.51 -12.05 -6.82
CA ASN A 37 -7.32 -10.62 -6.99
C ASN A 37 -8.60 -9.81 -6.68
N PRO A 38 -8.47 -8.62 -6.05
CA PRO A 38 -7.23 -7.99 -5.58
C PRO A 38 -6.72 -8.61 -4.28
N ILE A 39 -5.39 -8.63 -4.11
CA ILE A 39 -4.75 -9.17 -2.90
C ILE A 39 -4.73 -8.18 -1.73
N VAL A 40 -4.79 -6.86 -2.01
CA VAL A 40 -5.01 -5.79 -1.02
C VAL A 40 -5.89 -4.70 -1.64
N THR A 41 -6.88 -4.26 -0.90
CA THR A 41 -7.82 -3.20 -1.29
C THR A 41 -8.44 -2.55 -0.06
N SER A 42 -9.19 -1.47 -0.26
CA SER A 42 -10.09 -0.88 0.76
C SER A 42 -11.56 -1.21 0.52
N VAL A 43 -11.90 -1.89 -0.58
CA VAL A 43 -13.27 -2.10 -1.04
C VAL A 43 -13.50 -3.57 -1.35
N SER A 44 -14.53 -4.15 -0.72
CA SER A 44 -15.00 -5.49 -1.08
C SER A 44 -15.75 -5.47 -2.43
N GLY A 45 -15.56 -6.53 -3.23
CA GLY A 45 -16.32 -6.70 -4.46
C GLY A 45 -16.00 -5.69 -5.56
N ILE A 46 -14.72 -5.33 -5.72
CA ILE A 46 -14.28 -4.46 -6.83
C ILE A 46 -14.70 -5.08 -8.15
N SER A 47 -15.49 -4.33 -8.91
CA SER A 47 -15.69 -4.56 -10.33
C SER A 47 -14.50 -3.95 -11.08
N TYR A 48 -13.83 -4.76 -11.90
CA TYR A 48 -12.80 -4.31 -12.83
C TYR A 48 -13.37 -3.51 -14.02
N GLU A 49 -14.57 -3.02 -13.93
CA GLU A 49 -15.12 -2.09 -14.89
C GLU A 49 -14.23 -0.85 -14.94
N ARG A 50 -13.46 -0.78 -15.99
CA ARG A 50 -12.22 -0.03 -16.18
C ARG A 50 -12.33 1.49 -16.12
N GLN A 51 -13.50 2.06 -15.98
CA GLN A 51 -13.64 3.51 -15.98
C GLN A 51 -14.79 3.92 -15.07
N ASP A 52 -14.43 4.22 -13.84
CA ASP A 52 -15.21 5.19 -13.10
C ASP A 52 -14.80 6.58 -13.61
N PRO A 53 -15.58 7.21 -14.53
CA PRO A 53 -15.27 8.57 -15.00
C PRO A 53 -15.30 9.59 -13.87
N ASP A 54 -15.88 9.20 -12.75
CA ASP A 54 -16.03 9.98 -11.54
C ASP A 54 -15.17 9.46 -10.39
N HIS A 55 -13.92 9.05 -10.66
CA HIS A 55 -12.99 8.56 -9.65
C HIS A 55 -12.76 9.53 -8.46
N LEU A 56 -13.19 10.76 -8.58
CA LEU A 56 -13.24 11.75 -7.49
C LEU A 56 -14.48 11.61 -6.62
N LYS A 57 -15.53 10.94 -7.09
CA LYS A 57 -16.72 10.65 -6.28
C LYS A 57 -16.53 9.39 -5.45
N PRO A 58 -17.10 9.34 -4.24
CA PRO A 58 -16.88 8.24 -3.31
C PRO A 58 -17.73 7.01 -3.61
N LYS A 59 -17.92 6.62 -4.89
CA LYS A 59 -18.72 5.44 -5.28
C LYS A 59 -18.23 4.18 -4.59
N TYR A 60 -16.92 4.05 -4.41
CA TYR A 60 -16.26 2.91 -3.77
C TYR A 60 -15.76 3.22 -2.37
N TYR A 61 -16.21 4.30 -1.77
CA TYR A 61 -15.91 4.58 -0.38
C TYR A 61 -16.49 3.49 0.53
N ASN A 62 -15.64 2.91 1.36
CA ASN A 62 -16.04 1.88 2.31
C ASN A 62 -16.05 2.49 3.73
N PRO A 63 -17.25 2.76 4.32
CA PRO A 63 -17.33 3.37 5.64
C PRO A 63 -16.77 2.47 6.77
N ASP A 64 -16.64 1.18 6.52
CA ASP A 64 -16.11 0.21 7.48
C ASP A 64 -14.59 0.06 7.42
N SER A 65 -13.92 0.74 6.49
CA SER A 65 -12.47 0.75 6.36
C SER A 65 -11.89 2.10 6.71
N VAL A 66 -10.95 2.12 7.66
CA VAL A 66 -10.18 3.34 8.01
C VAL A 66 -9.22 3.70 6.88
N LEU A 67 -8.56 2.70 6.31
CA LEU A 67 -7.62 2.90 5.21
C LEU A 67 -8.36 2.83 3.88
N GLN A 68 -8.53 3.98 3.24
CA GLN A 68 -9.13 4.11 1.92
C GLN A 68 -8.08 4.10 0.82
N LYS A 69 -8.49 3.80 -0.41
CA LYS A 69 -7.63 3.90 -1.61
C LYS A 69 -6.35 3.06 -1.52
N SER A 70 -6.41 1.89 -0.88
CA SER A 70 -5.27 1.02 -0.64
C SER A 70 -4.82 0.33 -1.92
N GLY A 71 -3.56 0.57 -2.33
CA GLY A 71 -3.00 0.01 -3.56
C GLY A 71 -1.54 0.41 -3.75
N HIS A 72 -0.94 0.08 -4.90
CA HIS A 72 0.44 0.43 -5.27
C HIS A 72 1.45 -0.08 -4.24
N ALA A 73 1.55 -1.40 -4.11
CA ALA A 73 2.35 -2.03 -3.08
C ALA A 73 3.77 -2.39 -3.52
N SER A 74 4.64 -2.46 -2.52
CA SER A 74 5.96 -3.07 -2.59
C SER A 74 6.08 -4.21 -1.59
N TYR A 75 6.72 -5.29 -2.00
CA TYR A 75 6.96 -6.49 -1.20
C TYR A 75 8.25 -6.38 -0.40
N VAL A 76 8.23 -6.89 0.82
CA VAL A 76 9.43 -7.08 1.64
C VAL A 76 9.34 -8.39 2.42
N GLU A 77 10.45 -9.11 2.49
CA GLU A 77 10.61 -10.28 3.35
C GLU A 77 11.72 -10.01 4.36
N THR A 78 11.43 -10.26 5.62
CA THR A 78 12.39 -10.06 6.70
C THR A 78 13.39 -11.21 6.77
N SER A 79 14.52 -11.01 7.44
CA SER A 79 15.50 -12.07 7.71
C SER A 79 14.94 -13.23 8.54
N LEU A 80 13.78 -13.06 9.17
CA LEU A 80 13.05 -14.09 9.91
C LEU A 80 11.97 -14.79 9.07
N GLY A 81 11.88 -14.49 7.76
CA GLY A 81 10.90 -15.06 6.85
C GLY A 81 9.49 -14.50 7.01
N GLU A 82 9.32 -13.40 7.72
CA GLU A 82 8.05 -12.69 7.78
C GLU A 82 7.88 -11.84 6.52
N VAL A 83 6.67 -11.79 6.01
CA VAL A 83 6.37 -11.13 4.74
C VAL A 83 5.44 -9.95 4.98
N TYR A 84 5.76 -8.83 4.38
CA TYR A 84 4.95 -7.61 4.44
C TYR A 84 4.77 -6.99 3.06
N LEU A 85 3.64 -6.31 2.88
CA LEU A 85 3.39 -5.38 1.78
C LEU A 85 3.28 -3.96 2.34
N VAL A 86 4.09 -3.07 1.80
CA VAL A 86 3.96 -1.62 2.04
C VAL A 86 3.17 -1.03 0.88
N HIS A 87 2.12 -0.28 1.16
CA HIS A 87 1.21 0.22 0.12
C HIS A 87 0.77 1.66 0.38
N LEU A 88 0.29 2.32 -0.66
CA LEU A 88 -0.35 3.63 -0.53
C LEU A 88 -1.77 3.48 0.00
N CYS A 89 -2.18 4.44 0.84
CA CYS A 89 -3.56 4.57 1.29
C CYS A 89 -3.92 6.04 1.50
N ALA A 90 -5.11 6.30 2.00
CA ALA A 90 -5.56 7.60 2.47
C ALA A 90 -6.54 7.43 3.62
N ARG A 91 -6.58 8.41 4.54
CA ARG A 91 -7.57 8.48 5.62
C ARG A 91 -8.36 9.79 5.47
N PRO A 92 -9.44 9.76 4.67
CA PRO A 92 -10.25 10.95 4.43
C PRO A 92 -11.07 11.33 5.66
N PHE A 93 -11.21 12.62 5.91
CA PHE A 93 -12.11 13.14 6.96
C PHE A 93 -13.56 13.12 6.48
N ALA A 94 -14.42 12.47 7.25
CA ALA A 94 -15.87 12.51 7.03
C ALA A 94 -16.46 13.85 7.56
N PRO A 95 -17.54 14.36 6.98
CA PRO A 95 -18.29 13.78 5.87
C PRO A 95 -17.78 14.17 4.47
N GLU A 96 -16.87 15.14 4.36
CA GLU A 96 -16.43 15.72 3.08
C GLU A 96 -15.45 14.82 2.32
N LEU A 97 -14.93 13.78 2.97
CA LEU A 97 -13.99 12.80 2.42
C LEU A 97 -12.71 13.44 1.82
N ARG A 98 -12.23 14.51 2.42
CA ARG A 98 -11.01 15.19 2.02
C ARG A 98 -9.79 14.55 2.70
N CYS A 99 -8.75 14.33 1.91
CA CYS A 99 -7.47 13.78 2.39
C CYS A 99 -6.48 14.93 2.56
N THR A 100 -6.45 15.60 3.70
CA THR A 100 -5.57 16.76 3.96
C THR A 100 -4.10 16.39 4.05
N LEU A 101 -3.79 15.13 4.44
CA LEU A 101 -2.43 14.58 4.45
C LEU A 101 -2.01 14.02 3.07
N GLY A 102 -2.88 14.07 2.07
CA GLY A 102 -2.63 13.48 0.76
C GLY A 102 -2.69 11.95 0.80
N ARG A 103 -1.63 11.31 0.28
CA ARG A 103 -1.47 9.85 0.33
C ARG A 103 -0.50 9.48 1.45
N GLU A 104 -0.85 8.45 2.15
CA GLU A 104 -0.09 7.91 3.27
C GLU A 104 0.44 6.52 2.93
N THR A 105 1.42 6.06 3.69
CA THR A 105 1.97 4.71 3.56
C THR A 105 1.45 3.86 4.71
N ALA A 106 0.96 2.68 4.37
CA ALA A 106 0.55 1.66 5.33
C ALA A 106 1.25 0.34 5.03
N ILE A 107 1.20 -0.59 5.98
CA ILE A 107 1.81 -1.90 5.90
C ILE A 107 0.77 -2.99 6.16
N GLN A 108 0.87 -4.13 5.48
CA GLN A 108 0.07 -5.31 5.74
C GLN A 108 0.97 -6.51 5.95
N LYS A 109 0.68 -7.33 6.96
CA LYS A 109 1.35 -8.62 7.14
C LYS A 109 0.78 -9.63 6.16
N MET A 110 1.67 -10.36 5.50
CA MET A 110 1.31 -11.29 4.44
C MET A 110 1.83 -12.70 4.75
N LYS A 111 1.34 -13.67 4.01
CA LYS A 111 1.86 -15.05 3.99
C LYS A 111 1.86 -15.61 2.57
N TRP A 112 2.81 -16.47 2.28
CA TRP A 112 2.77 -17.32 1.10
C TRP A 112 1.89 -18.53 1.36
N THR A 113 0.99 -18.82 0.45
CA THR A 113 0.17 -20.04 0.46
C THR A 113 0.94 -21.22 -0.12
N GLU A 114 0.48 -22.43 0.14
CA GLU A 114 1.12 -23.66 -0.38
C GLU A 114 1.14 -23.71 -1.91
N ASP A 115 0.10 -23.19 -2.55
CA ASP A 115 0.00 -23.07 -4.01
C ASP A 115 0.79 -21.89 -4.60
N GLY A 116 1.52 -21.14 -3.75
CA GLY A 116 2.46 -20.10 -4.15
C GLY A 116 1.86 -18.76 -4.50
N TRP A 117 0.74 -18.39 -3.89
CA TRP A 117 0.18 -17.06 -3.96
C TRP A 117 0.43 -16.28 -2.67
N LEU A 118 0.46 -14.97 -2.76
CA LEU A 118 0.59 -14.10 -1.61
C LEU A 118 -0.79 -13.69 -1.10
N ARG A 119 -1.02 -13.81 0.20
CA ARG A 119 -2.28 -13.45 0.87
C ARG A 119 -2.01 -12.60 2.08
N MET A 120 -2.97 -11.77 2.46
CA MET A 120 -2.95 -11.19 3.80
C MET A 120 -2.97 -12.30 4.84
N TYR A 121 -2.34 -12.04 5.98
CA TYR A 121 -2.09 -13.06 6.99
C TYR A 121 -3.37 -13.69 7.55
N ASP A 122 -4.46 -12.93 7.58
CA ASP A 122 -5.78 -13.33 8.05
C ASP A 122 -6.74 -13.84 6.94
N ASP A 123 -6.21 -14.10 5.74
CA ASP A 123 -6.98 -14.57 4.56
C ASP A 123 -8.05 -13.59 4.05
N ASP A 124 -8.02 -12.34 4.50
CA ASP A 124 -8.81 -11.24 3.98
C ASP A 124 -8.04 -10.51 2.85
N ASN A 125 -8.64 -9.52 2.24
CA ASN A 125 -7.97 -8.61 1.30
C ASN A 125 -8.23 -7.13 1.61
N LEU A 126 -8.99 -6.84 2.68
CA LEU A 126 -9.25 -5.47 3.13
C LEU A 126 -8.10 -4.96 4.01
N ALA A 127 -7.47 -3.87 3.59
CA ALA A 127 -6.36 -3.28 4.31
C ALA A 127 -6.71 -2.95 5.77
N LYS A 128 -5.87 -3.40 6.69
CA LYS A 128 -6.05 -3.22 8.15
C LYS A 128 -5.30 -1.98 8.64
N GLU A 129 -5.90 -1.27 9.58
CA GLU A 129 -5.25 -0.16 10.27
C GLU A 129 -4.15 -0.64 11.22
N TYR A 130 -4.37 -1.78 11.85
CA TYR A 130 -3.43 -2.40 12.79
C TYR A 130 -2.99 -3.76 12.26
N VAL A 131 -1.70 -4.00 12.28
CA VAL A 131 -1.09 -5.27 11.91
C VAL A 131 -0.16 -5.75 13.01
N GLU A 132 0.03 -7.06 13.08
CA GLU A 132 0.95 -7.65 14.02
C GLU A 132 2.38 -7.17 13.76
N GLU A 133 3.06 -6.76 14.84
CA GLU A 133 4.44 -6.29 14.82
C GLU A 133 5.40 -7.39 14.31
N SER A 134 6.46 -6.97 13.65
CA SER A 134 7.55 -7.87 13.27
C SER A 134 8.33 -8.35 14.48
N ARG A 135 8.81 -9.60 14.43
CA ARG A 135 9.72 -10.17 15.44
C ARG A 135 11.18 -9.71 15.27
N LEU A 136 11.46 -8.80 14.34
CA LEU A 136 12.77 -8.21 14.22
C LEU A 136 13.12 -7.41 15.49
N PRO A 137 14.39 -7.39 15.90
CA PRO A 137 14.80 -6.53 17.01
C PRO A 137 14.56 -5.06 16.65
N GLU A 138 14.21 -4.28 17.66
CA GLU A 138 14.10 -2.83 17.49
C GLU A 138 15.41 -2.25 16.95
N TYR A 139 15.29 -1.40 15.95
CA TYR A 139 16.39 -0.63 15.42
C TYR A 139 16.19 0.85 15.78
N PRO A 140 17.11 1.47 16.51
CA PRO A 140 16.98 2.87 16.88
C PRO A 140 17.09 3.75 15.62
N VAL A 141 15.96 4.28 15.17
CA VAL A 141 15.91 5.26 14.09
C VAL A 141 16.13 6.65 14.69
N PRO A 142 17.02 7.49 14.15
CA PRO A 142 17.16 8.86 14.58
C PRO A 142 15.81 9.58 14.55
N GLN A 143 15.45 10.20 15.66
CA GLN A 143 14.20 10.96 15.75
C GLN A 143 14.32 12.21 14.88
N ILE A 144 13.36 12.40 13.98
CA ILE A 144 13.19 13.67 13.30
C ILE A 144 12.64 14.66 14.33
N PRO A 145 13.23 15.85 14.48
CA PRO A 145 12.68 16.87 15.37
C PRO A 145 11.21 17.16 15.10
N SER A 146 10.40 17.26 16.14
CA SER A 146 8.97 17.63 16.00
C SER A 146 8.75 19.11 15.70
N PHE A 147 9.80 19.91 15.84
CA PHE A 147 9.80 21.35 15.63
C PHE A 147 11.15 21.81 15.10
N ASP A 148 11.15 22.74 14.17
CA ASP A 148 12.32 23.42 13.64
C ASP A 148 11.96 24.92 13.53
N ASP A 149 12.71 25.79 14.18
CA ASP A 149 12.51 27.25 14.15
C ASP A 149 13.29 27.92 13.02
N PHE A 150 14.06 27.12 12.25
CA PHE A 150 14.87 27.58 11.12
C PHE A 150 15.93 28.64 11.50
N ASP A 151 16.45 28.59 12.72
CA ASP A 151 17.50 29.49 13.19
C ASP A 151 18.92 29.02 12.83
N GLY A 152 19.04 27.82 12.26
CA GLY A 152 20.30 27.24 11.78
C GLY A 152 20.76 27.82 10.44
N GLU A 153 22.08 27.74 10.17
CA GLU A 153 22.63 28.17 8.88
C GLU A 153 22.32 27.21 7.73
N GLU A 154 21.96 25.94 8.03
CA GLU A 154 21.62 24.91 7.06
C GLU A 154 20.33 24.20 7.44
N LEU A 155 19.57 23.78 6.44
CA LEU A 155 18.39 22.93 6.65
C LEU A 155 18.81 21.55 7.13
N GLY A 156 18.04 20.99 8.07
CA GLY A 156 18.24 19.62 8.52
C GLY A 156 18.10 18.61 7.37
N ASN A 157 18.80 17.49 7.46
CA ASN A 157 18.79 16.44 6.43
C ASN A 157 17.47 15.69 6.29
N TRP A 158 16.47 15.99 7.11
CA TRP A 158 15.09 15.51 7.02
C TRP A 158 14.19 16.32 6.08
N TYR A 159 14.65 17.52 5.64
CA TYR A 159 13.95 18.28 4.60
C TYR A 159 14.31 17.73 3.23
N TYR A 160 13.29 17.52 2.43
CA TYR A 160 13.43 17.03 1.07
C TYR A 160 12.56 17.81 0.10
N ALA A 161 13.15 18.26 -0.98
CA ALA A 161 12.45 18.89 -2.09
C ALA A 161 12.59 18.01 -3.34
N PRO A 162 11.47 17.66 -4.03
CA PRO A 162 11.52 16.73 -5.17
C PRO A 162 12.29 17.24 -6.38
N ARG A 163 12.58 18.53 -6.45
CA ARG A 163 13.19 19.17 -7.63
C ARG A 163 14.40 20.04 -7.28
N ILE A 164 14.15 21.13 -6.56
CA ILE A 164 15.18 22.10 -6.16
C ILE A 164 15.04 22.30 -4.65
N MET A 165 16.16 22.19 -3.93
CA MET A 165 16.16 22.51 -2.51
C MET A 165 15.83 23.99 -2.30
N PRO A 166 15.08 24.34 -1.26
CA PRO A 166 14.88 25.74 -0.87
C PRO A 166 16.22 26.42 -0.66
N GLN A 167 16.32 27.65 -1.11
CA GLN A 167 17.48 28.52 -0.87
C GLN A 167 17.24 29.36 0.37
#